data_c9e6a8f591ef7d8fa6239c33df9a400f
#
_entry.id   c9e6a8f591ef7d8fa6239c33df9a400f
#
_cell.length_a   1.000
_cell.length_b   1.000
_cell.length_c   1.000
_cell.angle_alpha   90.00
_cell.angle_beta   90.00
_cell.angle_gamma   90.00
#
_symmetry.space_group_name_H-M   'P 1'
#
loop_
_entity.id
_entity.type
_entity.pdbx_description
1 polymer ?
#
loop_
_entity_poly.entity_id
_entity_poly.type
_entity_poly.pdbx_seq_one_letter_code
_entity_poly.pdbx_strand_id
1 'polypeptide(L)'
;MTNGLIGRKLGMTRVFSEDGTAVPVTIIQAGPCQVVQVRDQAVQLGFGTRRKIATKKAEMGHAAKAGLAAAPHILRSFTVVGDAPAPGSEVTVGIFAPGELVKVTGSSKGRGFQGVVHRYGIGGGPGSHGSTRHRKPGSVGAGTDPSRVIKG
;
A
#
# COMPACT_ATOMS: atom_id res chain seq x y z
N MET A 1 -10.47 18.56 -3.92
CA MET A 1 -10.03 17.35 -4.64
C MET A 1 -9.41 16.35 -3.67
N THR A 2 -9.35 15.05 -4.02
CA THR A 2 -8.67 14.03 -3.20
C THR A 2 -7.17 14.09 -3.42
N ASN A 3 -6.38 13.82 -2.37
CA ASN A 3 -4.91 13.80 -2.44
C ASN A 3 -4.31 12.45 -2.87
N GLY A 4 -5.12 11.50 -3.32
CA GLY A 4 -4.64 10.20 -3.74
C GLY A 4 -5.70 9.32 -4.38
N LEU A 5 -5.26 8.21 -4.96
CA LEU A 5 -6.07 7.20 -5.64
C LEU A 5 -5.74 5.79 -5.15
N ILE A 6 -6.67 4.87 -5.39
CA ILE A 6 -6.42 3.44 -5.26
C ILE A 6 -6.01 2.91 -6.65
N GLY A 7 -4.95 2.12 -6.68
CA GLY A 7 -4.48 1.53 -7.91
C GLY A 7 -4.04 0.08 -7.76
N ARG A 8 -3.80 -0.56 -8.88
CA ARG A 8 -3.30 -1.93 -8.97
C ARG A 8 -2.00 -1.94 -9.78
N LYS A 9 -0.94 -2.52 -9.22
CA LYS A 9 0.29 -2.77 -9.96
C LYS A 9 0.03 -3.81 -11.05
N LEU A 10 0.30 -3.46 -12.30
CA LEU A 10 0.19 -4.36 -13.45
C LEU A 10 1.51 -5.06 -13.74
N GLY A 11 2.62 -4.32 -13.70
CA GLY A 11 3.93 -4.88 -13.99
C GLY A 11 5.04 -3.85 -13.89
N MET A 12 6.21 -4.25 -14.34
CA MET A 12 7.38 -3.36 -14.50
C MET A 12 7.93 -3.51 -15.90
N THR A 13 8.41 -2.41 -16.44
CA THR A 13 9.09 -2.36 -17.75
C THR A 13 10.18 -1.29 -17.70
N ARG A 14 10.81 -1.03 -18.82
CA ARG A 14 11.74 0.08 -19.00
C ARG A 14 11.28 0.95 -20.16
N VAL A 15 11.48 2.24 -20.02
CA VAL A 15 11.23 3.22 -21.07
C VAL A 15 12.57 3.87 -21.40
N PHE A 16 12.81 4.13 -22.67
CA PHE A 16 14.02 4.82 -23.10
C PHE A 16 13.70 6.31 -23.23
N SER A 17 14.53 7.15 -22.60
CA SER A 17 14.46 8.60 -22.79
C SER A 17 15.10 8.98 -24.14
N GLU A 18 14.93 10.24 -24.55
CA GLU A 18 15.50 10.77 -25.80
C GLU A 18 17.02 10.61 -25.88
N ASP A 19 17.69 10.66 -24.74
CA ASP A 19 19.16 10.44 -24.63
C ASP A 19 19.56 8.95 -24.71
N GLY A 20 18.63 8.02 -24.95
CA GLY A 20 18.88 6.58 -24.96
C GLY A 20 19.02 5.93 -23.59
N THR A 21 18.85 6.69 -22.50
CA THR A 21 18.94 6.16 -21.13
C THR A 21 17.73 5.27 -20.82
N ALA A 22 17.98 4.05 -20.34
CA ALA A 22 16.92 3.12 -19.95
C ALA A 22 16.41 3.42 -18.52
N VAL A 23 15.20 3.94 -18.40
CA VAL A 23 14.54 4.26 -17.13
C VAL A 23 13.62 3.10 -16.73
N PRO A 24 13.83 2.45 -15.57
CA PRO A 24 12.91 1.44 -15.07
C PRO A 24 11.61 2.09 -14.59
N VAL A 25 10.47 1.58 -15.07
CA VAL A 25 9.15 2.10 -14.73
C VAL A 25 8.25 1.00 -14.19
N THR A 26 7.35 1.38 -13.30
CA THR A 26 6.27 0.51 -12.82
C THR A 26 4.95 0.98 -13.41
N ILE A 27 4.23 0.07 -14.06
CA ILE A 27 2.91 0.35 -14.61
C ILE A 27 1.88 0.10 -13.54
N ILE A 28 1.08 1.13 -13.24
CA ILE A 28 0.00 1.09 -12.26
C ILE A 28 -1.30 1.49 -12.94
N GLN A 29 -2.33 0.66 -12.84
CA GLN A 29 -3.70 1.04 -13.15
C GLN A 29 -4.22 1.89 -11.98
N ALA A 30 -4.25 3.20 -12.12
CA ALA A 30 -4.74 4.13 -11.11
C ALA A 30 -6.17 4.56 -11.45
N GLY A 31 -7.14 4.07 -10.70
CA GLY A 31 -8.56 4.33 -10.96
C GLY A 31 -9.14 3.56 -12.17
N PRO A 32 -10.38 3.89 -12.64
CA PRO A 32 -11.26 4.87 -12.01
C PRO A 32 -11.69 4.47 -10.59
N CYS A 33 -11.74 5.45 -9.68
CA CYS A 33 -12.20 5.24 -8.31
C CYS A 33 -13.54 5.94 -8.10
N GLN A 34 -14.50 5.23 -7.54
CA GLN A 34 -15.84 5.78 -7.25
C GLN A 34 -15.86 6.38 -5.84
N VAL A 35 -16.47 7.53 -5.69
CA VAL A 35 -16.69 8.19 -4.41
C VAL A 35 -17.86 7.51 -3.69
N VAL A 36 -17.57 6.82 -2.59
CA VAL A 36 -18.58 6.07 -1.84
C VAL A 36 -19.15 6.88 -0.68
N GLN A 37 -18.32 7.63 0.01
CA GLN A 37 -18.76 8.47 1.13
C GLN A 37 -17.87 9.70 1.25
N VAL A 38 -18.49 10.82 1.56
CA VAL A 38 -17.81 12.07 1.91
C VAL A 38 -18.02 12.35 3.39
N ARG A 39 -16.96 12.69 4.09
CA ARG A 39 -16.95 13.18 5.47
C ARG A 39 -16.21 14.51 5.49
N ASP A 40 -16.31 15.28 6.57
CA ASP A 40 -15.82 16.66 6.65
C ASP A 40 -14.41 16.89 6.07
N GLN A 41 -13.47 16.00 6.36
CA GLN A 41 -12.07 16.11 5.90
C GLN A 41 -11.58 14.89 5.12
N ALA A 42 -12.45 13.93 4.81
CA ALA A 42 -12.08 12.68 4.18
C ALA A 42 -13.12 12.20 3.16
N VAL A 43 -12.64 11.70 2.04
CA VAL A 43 -13.43 11.03 1.02
C VAL A 43 -13.06 9.56 1.00
N GLN A 44 -14.07 8.70 1.06
CA GLN A 44 -13.88 7.28 0.89
C GLN A 44 -14.02 6.90 -0.59
N LEU A 45 -12.92 6.41 -1.17
CA LEU A 45 -12.86 5.94 -2.53
C LEU A 45 -13.01 4.42 -2.60
N GLY A 46 -13.75 3.97 -3.59
CA GLY A 46 -13.92 2.57 -3.95
C GLY A 46 -13.22 2.23 -5.26
N PHE A 47 -12.53 1.10 -5.31
CA PHE A 47 -11.84 0.63 -6.51
C PHE A 47 -12.21 -0.82 -6.83
N GLY A 48 -12.45 -1.08 -8.12
CA GLY A 48 -12.85 -2.39 -8.62
C GLY A 48 -14.26 -2.79 -8.20
N THR A 49 -14.79 -3.82 -8.83
CA THR A 49 -16.15 -4.33 -8.57
C THR A 49 -16.10 -5.69 -7.89
N ARG A 50 -16.90 -5.88 -6.86
CA ARG A 50 -17.02 -7.17 -6.18
C ARG A 50 -18.20 -7.96 -6.72
N ARG A 51 -18.06 -9.29 -6.85
CA ARG A 51 -19.15 -10.17 -7.27
C ARG A 51 -20.30 -10.12 -6.26
N LYS A 52 -21.56 -10.07 -6.72
CA LYS A 52 -22.76 -10.01 -5.84
C LYS A 52 -22.79 -11.13 -4.81
N ILE A 53 -22.45 -12.38 -5.20
CA ILE A 53 -22.43 -13.56 -4.31
C ILE A 53 -21.43 -13.41 -3.15
N ALA A 54 -20.31 -12.68 -3.39
CA ALA A 54 -19.25 -12.46 -2.40
C ALA A 54 -19.45 -11.19 -1.57
N THR A 55 -20.53 -10.43 -1.82
CA THR A 55 -20.79 -9.14 -1.18
C THR A 55 -21.78 -9.28 -0.05
N LYS A 56 -21.45 -8.75 1.13
CA LYS A 56 -22.35 -8.74 2.28
C LYS A 56 -23.45 -7.68 2.12
N LYS A 57 -24.62 -7.89 2.74
CA LYS A 57 -25.74 -6.94 2.71
C LYS A 57 -25.34 -5.54 3.17
N ALA A 58 -24.50 -5.43 4.20
CA ALA A 58 -23.98 -4.14 4.69
C ALA A 58 -23.14 -3.39 3.66
N GLU A 59 -22.26 -4.09 2.93
CA GLU A 59 -21.43 -3.52 1.86
C GLU A 59 -22.30 -3.04 0.68
N MET A 60 -23.35 -3.81 0.33
CA MET A 60 -24.32 -3.40 -0.68
C MET A 60 -25.11 -2.16 -0.25
N GLY A 61 -25.57 -2.12 1.00
CA GLY A 61 -26.28 -0.96 1.54
C GLY A 61 -25.40 0.30 1.58
N HIS A 62 -24.11 0.13 1.86
CA HIS A 62 -23.16 1.23 1.83
C HIS A 62 -22.93 1.77 0.41
N ALA A 63 -22.79 0.89 -0.57
CA ALA A 63 -22.67 1.27 -1.99
C ALA A 63 -23.96 1.92 -2.53
N ALA A 64 -25.13 1.37 -2.16
CA ALA A 64 -26.43 1.90 -2.58
C ALA A 64 -26.67 3.33 -2.09
N LYS A 65 -26.20 3.71 -0.89
CA LYS A 65 -26.24 5.09 -0.40
C LYS A 65 -25.49 6.08 -1.27
N ALA A 66 -24.45 5.62 -1.98
CA ALA A 66 -23.69 6.41 -2.93
C ALA A 66 -24.23 6.34 -4.36
N GLY A 67 -25.36 5.65 -4.60
CA GLY A 67 -25.93 5.44 -5.92
C GLY A 67 -25.19 4.41 -6.78
N LEU A 68 -24.31 3.59 -6.17
CA LEU A 68 -23.52 2.60 -6.89
C LEU A 68 -24.29 1.28 -7.07
N ALA A 69 -24.29 0.73 -8.30
CA ALA A 69 -24.97 -0.52 -8.63
C ALA A 69 -24.31 -1.77 -8.01
N ALA A 70 -23.02 -1.68 -7.67
CA ALA A 70 -22.25 -2.79 -7.09
C ALA A 70 -21.28 -2.29 -6.02
N ALA A 71 -21.00 -3.13 -5.03
CA ALA A 71 -20.02 -2.79 -4.00
C ALA A 71 -18.60 -2.82 -4.56
N PRO A 72 -17.76 -1.82 -4.23
CA PRO A 72 -16.36 -1.81 -4.58
C PRO A 72 -15.60 -2.97 -3.91
N HIS A 73 -14.54 -3.45 -4.58
CA HIS A 73 -13.70 -4.50 -4.02
C HIS A 73 -12.80 -3.99 -2.88
N ILE A 74 -12.27 -2.79 -3.03
CA ILE A 74 -11.38 -2.15 -2.06
C ILE A 74 -11.93 -0.76 -1.74
N LEU A 75 -11.96 -0.42 -0.45
CA LEU A 75 -12.32 0.87 0.07
C LEU A 75 -11.15 1.47 0.85
N ARG A 76 -10.84 2.75 0.61
CA ARG A 76 -9.85 3.52 1.39
C ARG A 76 -10.31 4.96 1.52
N SER A 77 -9.98 5.57 2.65
CA SER A 77 -10.26 6.98 2.89
C SER A 77 -9.02 7.82 2.59
N PHE A 78 -9.24 8.92 1.91
CA PHE A 78 -8.21 9.91 1.54
C PHE A 78 -8.61 11.26 2.10
N THR A 79 -7.62 12.07 2.45
CA THR A 79 -7.85 13.45 2.88
C THR A 79 -8.32 14.28 1.68
N VAL A 80 -9.24 15.20 1.94
CA VAL A 80 -9.71 16.17 0.94
C VAL A 80 -8.82 17.40 0.99
N VAL A 81 -8.44 17.89 -0.18
CA VAL A 81 -7.75 19.16 -0.36
C VAL A 81 -8.67 20.03 -1.23
N GLY A 82 -9.21 21.10 -0.65
CA GLY A 82 -10.24 21.92 -1.31
C GLY A 82 -11.60 21.26 -1.36
N ASP A 83 -12.32 21.40 -2.49
CA ASP A 83 -13.69 20.92 -2.64
C ASP A 83 -13.76 19.39 -2.68
N ALA A 84 -14.68 18.83 -1.91
CA ALA A 84 -14.93 17.41 -1.88
C ALA A 84 -15.73 16.98 -3.13
N PRO A 85 -15.33 15.88 -3.79
CA PRO A 85 -16.12 15.34 -4.91
C PRO A 85 -17.45 14.77 -4.40
N ALA A 86 -18.50 14.87 -5.20
CA ALA A 86 -19.82 14.36 -4.84
C ALA A 86 -19.84 12.82 -4.71
N PRO A 87 -20.66 12.26 -3.79
CA PRO A 87 -20.88 10.82 -3.74
C PRO A 87 -21.37 10.28 -5.08
N GLY A 88 -20.89 9.11 -5.49
CA GLY A 88 -21.18 8.50 -6.79
C GLY A 88 -20.35 9.01 -7.97
N SER A 89 -19.61 10.11 -7.82
CA SER A 89 -18.70 10.59 -8.87
C SER A 89 -17.46 9.71 -9.03
N GLU A 90 -16.80 9.81 -10.16
CA GLU A 90 -15.57 9.09 -10.46
C GLU A 90 -14.34 10.00 -10.35
N VAL A 91 -13.29 9.48 -9.72
CA VAL A 91 -11.98 10.12 -9.66
C VAL A 91 -11.01 9.31 -10.50
N THR A 92 -10.38 9.95 -11.46
CA THR A 92 -9.44 9.33 -12.39
C THR A 92 -7.99 9.79 -12.14
N VAL A 93 -7.06 9.22 -12.90
CA VAL A 93 -5.63 9.57 -12.85
C VAL A 93 -5.32 11.04 -13.17
N GLY A 94 -6.27 11.74 -13.78
CA GLY A 94 -6.11 13.17 -14.13
C GLY A 94 -5.92 14.13 -12.95
N ILE A 95 -5.98 13.66 -11.71
CA ILE A 95 -5.60 14.45 -10.52
C ILE A 95 -4.08 14.62 -10.38
N PHE A 96 -3.28 13.82 -11.09
CA PHE A 96 -1.82 13.89 -11.07
C PHE A 96 -1.29 14.52 -12.36
N ALA A 97 -0.26 15.34 -12.23
CA ALA A 97 0.45 15.91 -13.37
C ALA A 97 1.69 15.08 -13.76
N PRO A 98 2.06 15.01 -15.04
CA PRO A 98 3.32 14.38 -15.46
C PRO A 98 4.51 15.03 -14.76
N GLY A 99 5.46 14.21 -14.26
CA GLY A 99 6.63 14.68 -13.52
C GLY A 99 6.40 14.94 -12.03
N GLU A 100 5.18 14.78 -11.52
CA GLU A 100 4.85 14.91 -10.10
C GLU A 100 5.42 13.73 -9.29
N LEU A 101 5.98 14.06 -8.11
CA LEU A 101 6.43 13.04 -7.15
C LEU A 101 5.27 12.51 -6.33
N VAL A 102 5.06 11.21 -6.36
CA VAL A 102 3.96 10.53 -5.66
C VAL A 102 4.49 9.55 -4.61
N LYS A 103 3.76 9.43 -3.50
CA LYS A 103 4.02 8.41 -2.47
C LYS A 103 3.14 7.19 -2.72
N VAL A 104 3.76 6.04 -2.98
CA VAL A 104 3.04 4.78 -3.19
C VAL A 104 3.12 3.92 -1.94
N THR A 105 1.96 3.47 -1.44
CA THR A 105 1.85 2.57 -0.29
C THR A 105 1.20 1.25 -0.72
N GLY A 106 1.80 0.14 -0.34
CA GLY A 106 1.27 -1.18 -0.69
C GLY A 106 1.80 -2.28 0.22
N SER A 107 1.28 -3.49 0.04
CA SER A 107 1.79 -4.69 0.70
C SER A 107 2.78 -5.41 -0.21
N SER A 108 3.98 -5.65 0.29
CA SER A 108 4.98 -6.46 -0.42
C SER A 108 4.62 -7.94 -0.39
N LYS A 109 5.23 -8.71 -1.29
CA LYS A 109 5.10 -10.18 -1.25
C LYS A 109 5.64 -10.73 0.06
N GLY A 110 4.93 -11.69 0.64
CA GLY A 110 5.40 -12.43 1.82
C GLY A 110 6.67 -13.20 1.52
N ARG A 111 7.58 -13.25 2.49
CA ARG A 111 8.87 -13.96 2.42
C ARG A 111 8.91 -15.22 3.28
N GLY A 112 7.77 -15.63 3.84
CA GLY A 112 7.68 -16.74 4.77
C GLY A 112 8.35 -16.43 6.10
N PHE A 113 8.78 -17.49 6.79
CA PHE A 113 9.53 -17.36 8.04
C PHE A 113 10.97 -16.98 7.76
N GLN A 114 11.41 -15.81 8.22
CA GLN A 114 12.73 -15.25 7.94
C GLN A 114 13.58 -15.25 9.21
N GLY A 115 14.87 -15.61 9.06
CA GLY A 115 15.86 -15.49 10.13
C GLY A 115 16.16 -14.02 10.46
N VAL A 116 16.64 -13.78 11.67
CA VAL A 116 16.86 -12.45 12.23
C VAL A 116 17.85 -11.60 11.43
N VAL A 117 18.83 -12.20 10.81
CA VAL A 117 19.80 -11.50 9.95
C VAL A 117 19.10 -10.88 8.74
N HIS A 118 18.22 -11.63 8.05
CA HIS A 118 17.50 -11.13 6.89
C HIS A 118 16.34 -10.20 7.28
N ARG A 119 15.61 -10.53 8.36
CA ARG A 119 14.42 -9.78 8.76
C ARG A 119 14.73 -8.42 9.39
N TYR A 120 15.77 -8.37 10.22
CA TYR A 120 16.11 -7.18 11.03
C TYR A 120 17.48 -6.58 10.69
N GLY A 121 18.24 -7.18 9.76
CA GLY A 121 19.57 -6.68 9.40
C GLY A 121 20.64 -6.87 10.49
N ILE A 122 20.44 -7.83 11.39
CA ILE A 122 21.41 -8.11 12.46
C ILE A 122 22.69 -8.68 11.81
N GLY A 123 23.86 -8.16 12.20
CA GLY A 123 25.15 -8.50 11.59
C GLY A 123 25.58 -9.96 11.79
N GLY A 124 25.14 -10.61 12.85
CA GLY A 124 25.61 -11.95 13.20
C GLY A 124 27.03 -11.95 13.81
N GLY A 125 27.67 -13.11 13.83
CA GLY A 125 29.04 -13.28 14.31
C GLY A 125 30.08 -13.32 13.19
N PRO A 126 31.39 -13.35 13.53
CA PRO A 126 32.47 -13.45 12.55
C PRO A 126 32.35 -14.69 11.65
N GLY A 127 32.75 -14.57 10.40
CA GLY A 127 32.76 -15.68 9.44
C GLY A 127 33.97 -16.61 9.54
N SER A 128 35.04 -16.20 10.28
CA SER A 128 36.32 -16.90 10.44
C SER A 128 36.84 -16.77 11.86
N HIS A 129 38.15 -17.03 12.11
CA HIS A 129 38.78 -16.97 13.40
C HIS A 129 38.17 -17.93 14.46
N GLY A 130 37.71 -19.13 14.02
CA GLY A 130 37.14 -20.15 14.90
C GLY A 130 35.73 -19.89 15.40
N SER A 131 35.04 -18.87 14.87
CA SER A 131 33.65 -18.60 15.23
C SER A 131 32.73 -19.71 14.78
N THR A 132 31.84 -20.17 15.68
CA THR A 132 30.75 -21.12 15.36
C THR A 132 29.37 -20.44 15.30
N ARG A 133 29.29 -19.11 15.48
CA ARG A 133 28.05 -18.36 15.61
C ARG A 133 27.88 -17.38 14.46
N HIS A 134 27.83 -17.87 13.21
CA HIS A 134 27.80 -17.01 12.02
C HIS A 134 26.52 -16.18 11.88
N ARG A 135 25.34 -16.79 12.09
CA ARG A 135 24.04 -16.15 11.88
C ARG A 135 23.16 -16.02 13.12
N LYS A 136 23.76 -16.15 14.29
CA LYS A 136 23.04 -16.00 15.56
C LYS A 136 22.97 -14.53 15.99
N PRO A 137 21.87 -14.08 16.63
CA PRO A 137 21.68 -12.67 16.99
C PRO A 137 22.62 -12.18 18.09
N GLY A 138 23.20 -13.09 18.90
CA GLY A 138 23.96 -12.71 20.09
C GLY A 138 23.07 -12.41 21.28
N SER A 139 23.42 -11.40 22.09
CA SER A 139 22.60 -10.95 23.21
C SER A 139 21.29 -10.37 22.73
N VAL A 140 20.18 -10.69 23.41
CA VAL A 140 18.85 -10.19 23.13
C VAL A 140 18.36 -9.12 24.13
N GLY A 141 19.25 -8.67 25.02
CA GLY A 141 18.96 -7.59 25.96
C GLY A 141 19.66 -7.77 27.31
N ALA A 142 19.42 -6.83 28.21
CA ALA A 142 19.91 -6.85 29.57
C ALA A 142 19.21 -7.92 30.44
N GLY A 143 19.89 -8.46 31.43
CA GLY A 143 19.38 -9.53 32.28
C GLY A 143 18.43 -9.05 33.38
N THR A 144 18.90 -8.17 34.25
CA THR A 144 18.17 -7.79 35.48
C THR A 144 17.11 -6.73 35.26
N ASP A 145 17.42 -5.67 34.54
CA ASP A 145 16.47 -4.60 34.15
C ASP A 145 16.55 -4.35 32.64
N PRO A 146 15.46 -4.50 31.92
CA PRO A 146 14.03 -4.58 32.28
C PRO A 146 13.46 -6.00 32.55
N SER A 147 14.27 -7.02 32.81
CA SER A 147 13.86 -8.41 33.10
C SER A 147 13.02 -9.10 32.03
N ARG A 148 13.09 -8.62 30.81
CA ARG A 148 12.36 -9.15 29.67
C ARG A 148 13.09 -8.91 28.35
N VAL A 149 12.77 -9.70 27.35
CA VAL A 149 13.20 -9.44 25.97
C VAL A 149 12.24 -8.43 25.35
N ILE A 150 12.78 -7.36 24.78
CA ILE A 150 11.99 -6.31 24.12
C ILE A 150 11.48 -6.83 22.77
N LYS A 151 10.29 -6.39 22.39
CA LYS A 151 9.65 -6.76 21.13
C LYS A 151 10.44 -6.19 19.95
N GLY A 152 10.66 -7.03 18.93
CA GLY A 152 11.42 -6.69 17.71
C GLY A 152 12.81 -7.25 17.77
#